data_805af4c4243bfea5d08aa76df895a493
#
_entry.id   805af4c4243bfea5d08aa76df895a493
#
_cell.length_a   1.000
_cell.length_b   1.000
_cell.length_c   1.000
_cell.angle_alpha   90.00
_cell.angle_beta   90.00
_cell.angle_gamma   90.00
#
_symmetry.space_group_name_H-M   'P 1'
#
loop_
_entity.id
_entity.type
_entity.pdbx_description
1 polymer ?
#
loop_
_entity_poly.entity_id
_entity_poly.type
_entity_poly.pdbx_seq_one_letter_code
_entity_poly.pdbx_strand_id
1 'polypeptide(L)'
;MANMVGIKIDWDGHNYASCTENEDIACIATGKTLEAVKVEMLDALRQHIDWMKEDGDPVPEEFSGEWEPEWHLTTRAQLKYSETFITRKALSEVTGINLQQLTHYARGWRNPRPEMQRRITEGIRAIRQKLAVIS
;
A
#
# COMPACT_ATOMS: atom_id res chain seq x y z
N MET A 1 -5.99 21.82 7.97
CA MET A 1 -5.21 20.61 7.66
C MET A 1 -6.12 19.53 7.12
N ALA A 2 -5.67 18.82 6.11
CA ALA A 2 -6.41 17.70 5.56
C ALA A 2 -6.38 16.49 6.52
N ASN A 3 -7.48 15.77 6.60
CA ASN A 3 -7.54 14.49 7.31
C ASN A 3 -6.83 13.43 6.47
N MET A 4 -6.06 12.58 7.10
CA MET A 4 -5.42 11.45 6.42
C MET A 4 -6.33 10.23 6.47
N VAL A 5 -6.59 9.65 5.32
CA VAL A 5 -7.49 8.50 5.19
C VAL A 5 -6.69 7.28 4.76
N GLY A 6 -6.69 6.26 5.60
CA GLY A 6 -5.94 5.04 5.34
C GLY A 6 -6.56 4.22 4.22
N ILE A 7 -5.74 3.86 3.23
CA ILE A 7 -6.13 2.98 2.12
C ILE A 7 -5.07 1.90 2.00
N LYS A 8 -5.50 0.65 2.13
CA LYS A 8 -4.63 -0.51 2.02
C LYS A 8 -4.47 -0.89 0.55
N ILE A 9 -3.25 -1.17 0.14
CA ILE A 9 -2.95 -1.71 -1.20
C ILE A 9 -2.21 -3.04 -1.04
N ASP A 10 -2.72 -4.07 -1.70
CA ASP A 10 -2.11 -5.39 -1.77
C ASP A 10 -1.78 -5.75 -3.22
N TRP A 11 -0.91 -6.72 -3.40
CA TRP A 11 -0.64 -7.36 -4.68
C TRP A 11 -1.14 -8.79 -4.61
N ASP A 12 -2.05 -9.19 -5.51
CA ASP A 12 -2.70 -10.50 -5.46
C ASP A 12 -2.07 -11.53 -6.41
N GLY A 13 -0.99 -11.15 -7.09
CA GLY A 13 -0.33 -11.98 -8.09
C GLY A 13 -0.67 -11.57 -9.52
N HIS A 14 -1.73 -10.78 -9.71
CA HIS A 14 -2.18 -10.31 -11.03
C HIS A 14 -2.40 -8.81 -11.07
N ASN A 15 -2.95 -8.24 -9.99
CA ASN A 15 -3.28 -6.83 -9.90
C ASN A 15 -2.89 -6.28 -8.54
N TYR A 16 -2.67 -4.96 -8.48
CA TYR A 16 -2.79 -4.24 -7.23
C TYR A 16 -4.26 -4.11 -6.90
N ALA A 17 -4.62 -4.36 -5.65
CA ALA A 17 -5.98 -4.24 -5.14
C ALA A 17 -5.96 -3.31 -3.95
N SER A 18 -6.87 -2.34 -3.94
CA SER A 18 -6.98 -1.37 -2.85
C SER A 18 -8.33 -1.47 -2.17
N CYS A 19 -8.35 -1.17 -0.88
CA CYS A 19 -9.58 -1.04 -0.12
C CYS A 19 -9.42 0.03 0.96
N THR A 20 -10.53 0.66 1.32
CA THR A 20 -10.56 1.58 2.44
C THR A 20 -10.36 0.85 3.75
N GLU A 21 -9.62 1.45 4.68
CA GLU A 21 -9.45 0.91 6.02
C GLU A 21 -10.65 1.27 6.92
N ASN A 22 -11.37 2.35 6.61
CA ASN A 22 -12.57 2.74 7.31
C ASN A 22 -13.73 1.82 6.91
N GLU A 23 -14.25 1.06 7.86
CA GLU A 23 -15.31 0.08 7.63
C GLU A 23 -16.67 0.73 7.28
N ASP A 24 -16.86 2.00 7.59
CA ASP A 24 -18.09 2.73 7.29
C ASP A 24 -18.18 3.13 5.80
N ILE A 25 -17.07 3.07 5.09
CA ILE A 25 -17.04 3.23 3.63
C ILE A 25 -16.31 2.02 3.04
N ALA A 26 -17.06 1.14 2.38
CA ALA A 26 -16.48 0.00 1.68
C ALA A 26 -16.22 0.36 0.21
N CYS A 27 -14.99 0.70 -0.11
CA CYS A 27 -14.60 1.04 -1.47
C CYS A 27 -13.40 0.19 -1.89
N ILE A 28 -13.47 -0.38 -3.09
CA ILE A 28 -12.46 -1.30 -3.63
C ILE A 28 -12.10 -0.83 -5.04
N ALA A 29 -10.83 -0.90 -5.38
CA ALA A 29 -10.36 -0.66 -6.74
C ALA A 29 -9.17 -1.57 -7.06
N THR A 30 -8.97 -1.85 -8.33
CA THR A 30 -7.84 -2.65 -8.81
C THR A 30 -7.11 -1.91 -9.93
N GLY A 31 -5.88 -2.30 -10.16
CA GLY A 31 -5.07 -1.74 -11.25
C GLY A 31 -3.84 -2.60 -11.52
N LYS A 32 -3.33 -2.51 -12.73
CA LYS A 32 -2.13 -3.25 -13.14
C LYS A 32 -0.84 -2.63 -12.59
N THR A 33 -0.86 -1.34 -12.32
CA THR A 33 0.27 -0.61 -11.75
C THR A 33 -0.15 0.06 -10.44
N LEU A 34 0.81 0.43 -9.63
CA LEU A 34 0.55 1.16 -8.38
C LEU A 34 -0.13 2.50 -8.67
N GLU A 35 0.33 3.21 -9.69
CA GLU A 35 -0.23 4.49 -10.10
C GLU A 35 -1.69 4.34 -10.54
N ALA A 36 -1.97 3.30 -11.33
CA ALA A 36 -3.33 3.05 -11.84
C ALA A 36 -4.31 2.74 -10.70
N VAL A 37 -3.94 1.88 -9.74
CA VAL A 37 -4.84 1.56 -8.64
C VAL A 37 -5.11 2.76 -7.75
N LYS A 38 -4.12 3.64 -7.58
CA LYS A 38 -4.29 4.88 -6.81
C LYS A 38 -5.32 5.81 -7.46
N VAL A 39 -5.20 6.01 -8.78
CA VAL A 39 -6.15 6.85 -9.54
C VAL A 39 -7.56 6.26 -9.46
N GLU A 40 -7.70 4.97 -9.74
CA GLU A 40 -9.00 4.29 -9.68
C GLU A 40 -9.64 4.36 -8.30
N MET A 41 -8.84 4.17 -7.25
CA MET A 41 -9.34 4.22 -5.88
C MET A 41 -9.82 5.63 -5.49
N LEU A 42 -9.07 6.65 -5.85
CA LEU A 42 -9.47 8.04 -5.55
C LEU A 42 -10.75 8.42 -6.30
N ASP A 43 -10.87 8.04 -7.56
CA ASP A 43 -12.08 8.29 -8.34
C ASP A 43 -13.28 7.56 -7.73
N ALA A 44 -13.11 6.29 -7.36
CA ALA A 44 -14.16 5.51 -6.72
C ALA A 44 -14.60 6.10 -5.38
N LEU A 45 -13.66 6.53 -4.55
CA LEU A 45 -13.96 7.15 -3.26
C LEU A 45 -14.71 8.47 -3.41
N ARG A 46 -14.26 9.35 -4.30
CA ARG A 46 -14.91 10.64 -4.55
C ARG A 46 -16.34 10.45 -5.04
N GLN A 47 -16.54 9.52 -5.97
CA GLN A 47 -17.87 9.20 -6.47
C GLN A 47 -18.77 8.64 -5.37
N HIS A 48 -18.24 7.74 -4.55
CA HIS A 48 -18.99 7.14 -3.45
C HIS A 48 -19.43 8.19 -2.42
N ILE A 49 -18.53 9.10 -2.07
CA ILE A 49 -18.82 10.19 -1.13
C ILE A 49 -19.89 11.13 -1.72
N ASP A 50 -19.81 11.46 -2.99
CA ASP A 50 -20.80 12.30 -3.67
C ASP A 50 -22.17 11.65 -3.65
N TRP A 51 -22.26 10.36 -3.92
CA TRP A 51 -23.53 9.60 -3.83
C TRP A 51 -24.11 9.60 -2.41
N MET A 52 -23.26 9.42 -1.40
CA MET A 52 -23.71 9.46 0.00
C MET A 52 -24.32 10.82 0.33
N LYS A 53 -23.68 11.91 -0.10
CA LYS A 53 -24.19 13.27 0.12
C LYS A 53 -25.53 13.50 -0.60
N GLU A 54 -25.67 13.05 -1.83
CA GLU A 54 -26.90 13.16 -2.61
C GLU A 54 -28.04 12.37 -1.95
N ASP A 55 -27.76 11.19 -1.43
CA ASP A 55 -28.75 10.33 -0.79
C ASP A 55 -29.07 10.74 0.65
N GLY A 56 -28.36 11.72 1.18
CA GLY A 56 -28.52 12.15 2.57
C GLY A 56 -27.94 11.18 3.58
N ASP A 57 -27.10 10.26 3.14
CA ASP A 57 -26.42 9.31 4.05
C ASP A 57 -25.34 10.02 4.86
N PRO A 58 -25.09 9.59 6.11
CA PRO A 58 -24.03 10.18 6.91
C PRO A 58 -22.67 9.85 6.32
N VAL A 59 -21.89 10.88 6.01
CA VAL A 59 -20.51 10.73 5.56
C VAL A 59 -19.61 10.63 6.78
N PRO A 60 -18.69 9.64 6.85
CA PRO A 60 -17.74 9.55 7.96
C PRO A 60 -16.96 10.85 8.13
N GLU A 61 -16.68 11.21 9.37
CA GLU A 61 -16.09 12.50 9.72
C GLU A 61 -14.80 12.80 8.99
N GLU A 62 -13.94 11.80 8.78
CA GLU A 62 -12.65 11.97 8.07
C GLU A 62 -12.81 12.40 6.62
N PHE A 63 -13.98 12.16 6.00
CA PHE A 63 -14.30 12.55 4.63
C PHE A 63 -15.18 13.81 4.54
N SER A 64 -15.56 14.40 5.67
CA SER A 64 -16.51 15.54 5.68
C SER A 64 -15.87 16.86 5.25
N GLY A 65 -14.56 17.01 5.39
CA GLY A 65 -13.80 18.17 4.97
C GLY A 65 -12.73 17.80 3.96
N GLU A 66 -11.61 18.51 3.98
CA GLU A 66 -10.46 18.14 3.17
C GLU A 66 -9.86 16.83 3.68
N TRP A 67 -9.54 15.94 2.75
CA TRP A 67 -8.89 14.68 3.08
C TRP A 67 -7.87 14.30 2.02
N GLU A 68 -6.87 13.56 2.44
CA GLU A 68 -5.83 13.01 1.57
C GLU A 68 -5.64 11.52 1.86
N PRO A 69 -5.33 10.73 0.85
CA PRO A 69 -5.06 9.32 1.07
C PRO A 69 -3.72 9.10 1.77
N GLU A 70 -3.69 8.15 2.67
CA GLU A 70 -2.47 7.60 3.23
C GLU A 70 -2.39 6.14 2.77
N TRP A 71 -1.46 5.88 1.84
CA TRP A 71 -1.36 4.58 1.19
C TRP A 71 -0.54 3.62 2.04
N HIS A 72 -1.18 2.52 2.45
CA HIS A 72 -0.54 1.47 3.25
C HIS A 72 -0.36 0.22 2.40
N LEU A 73 0.84 0.02 1.88
CA LEU A 73 1.15 -1.16 1.08
C LEU A 73 1.45 -2.35 2.00
N THR A 74 0.84 -3.50 1.68
CA THR A 74 1.20 -4.75 2.33
C THR A 74 2.65 -5.09 1.99
N THR A 75 3.24 -6.00 2.76
CA THR A 75 4.62 -6.44 2.48
C THR A 75 4.73 -7.01 1.07
N ARG A 76 3.74 -7.79 0.63
CA ARG A 76 3.74 -8.34 -0.72
C ARG A 76 3.71 -7.25 -1.80
N ALA A 77 2.89 -6.22 -1.60
CA ALA A 77 2.84 -5.07 -2.51
C ALA A 77 4.17 -4.29 -2.50
N GLN A 78 4.78 -4.09 -1.32
CA GLN A 78 6.09 -3.44 -1.22
C GLN A 78 7.15 -4.21 -2.02
N LEU A 79 7.20 -5.53 -1.85
CA LEU A 79 8.15 -6.38 -2.56
C LEU A 79 7.90 -6.38 -4.07
N LYS A 80 6.64 -6.42 -4.48
CA LYS A 80 6.29 -6.35 -5.90
C LYS A 80 6.70 -5.02 -6.53
N TYR A 81 6.36 -3.91 -5.89
CA TYR A 81 6.67 -2.60 -6.42
C TYR A 81 8.18 -2.34 -6.52
N SER A 82 8.93 -2.78 -5.52
CA SER A 82 10.37 -2.51 -5.44
C SER A 82 11.22 -3.41 -6.34
N GLU A 83 10.69 -4.52 -6.88
CA GLU A 83 11.49 -5.52 -7.59
C GLU A 83 12.18 -5.01 -8.84
N THR A 84 11.70 -3.92 -9.44
CA THR A 84 12.30 -3.33 -10.64
C THR A 84 13.49 -2.43 -10.36
N PHE A 85 13.67 -2.00 -9.10
CA PHE A 85 14.75 -1.07 -8.74
C PHE A 85 15.52 -1.44 -7.48
N ILE A 86 15.08 -2.46 -6.74
CA ILE A 86 15.80 -3.01 -5.59
C ILE A 86 15.91 -4.52 -5.79
N THR A 87 17.14 -5.03 -5.80
CA THR A 87 17.32 -6.49 -5.90
C THR A 87 16.93 -7.15 -4.58
N ARG A 88 16.45 -8.38 -4.66
CA ARG A 88 16.19 -9.18 -3.46
C ARG A 88 17.45 -9.45 -2.66
N LYS A 89 18.59 -9.56 -3.35
CA LYS A 89 19.87 -9.71 -2.70
C LYS A 89 20.18 -8.50 -1.81
N ALA A 90 19.97 -7.29 -2.32
CA ALA A 90 20.15 -6.06 -1.56
C ALA A 90 19.22 -6.01 -0.35
N LEU A 91 17.94 -6.38 -0.53
CA LEU A 91 16.99 -6.47 0.58
C LEU A 91 17.40 -7.52 1.61
N SER A 92 17.86 -8.67 1.15
CA SER A 92 18.35 -9.73 2.04
C SER A 92 19.51 -9.22 2.91
N GLU A 93 20.44 -8.51 2.33
CA GLU A 93 21.58 -7.95 3.05
C GLU A 93 21.18 -6.94 4.11
N VAL A 94 20.27 -6.01 3.80
CA VAL A 94 19.87 -4.97 4.77
C VAL A 94 18.89 -5.47 5.81
N THR A 95 18.06 -6.47 5.50
CA THR A 95 17.06 -7.00 6.43
C THR A 95 17.59 -8.15 7.29
N GLY A 96 18.62 -8.85 6.81
CA GLY A 96 19.08 -10.10 7.41
C GLY A 96 18.13 -11.28 7.17
N ILE A 97 17.14 -11.13 6.31
CA ILE A 97 16.20 -12.19 5.91
C ILE A 97 16.78 -12.90 4.71
N ASN A 98 16.79 -14.23 4.70
CA ASN A 98 17.36 -14.93 3.57
C ASN A 98 16.57 -14.73 2.28
N LEU A 99 17.27 -14.83 1.17
CA LEU A 99 16.74 -14.55 -0.18
C LEU A 99 15.53 -15.42 -0.52
N GLN A 100 15.58 -16.71 -0.16
CA GLN A 100 14.50 -17.65 -0.43
C GLN A 100 13.22 -17.26 0.30
N GLN A 101 13.35 -16.85 1.57
CA GLN A 101 12.20 -16.43 2.36
C GLN A 101 11.57 -15.15 1.82
N LEU A 102 12.38 -14.18 1.39
CA LEU A 102 11.88 -12.98 0.73
C LEU A 102 11.12 -13.33 -0.55
N THR A 103 11.62 -14.30 -1.32
CA THR A 103 10.94 -14.78 -2.52
C THR A 103 9.59 -15.42 -2.20
N HIS A 104 9.52 -16.21 -1.11
CA HIS A 104 8.25 -16.81 -0.67
C HIS A 104 7.23 -15.74 -0.28
N TYR A 105 7.66 -14.69 0.40
CA TYR A 105 6.78 -13.58 0.75
C TYR A 105 6.29 -12.84 -0.51
N ALA A 106 7.20 -12.56 -1.44
CA ALA A 106 6.85 -11.85 -2.67
C ALA A 106 5.84 -12.62 -3.53
N ARG A 107 5.93 -13.94 -3.54
CA ARG A 107 5.04 -14.83 -4.29
C ARG A 107 3.74 -15.16 -3.57
N GLY A 108 3.62 -14.74 -2.31
CA GLY A 108 2.44 -15.03 -1.49
C GLY A 108 2.39 -16.48 -1.00
N TRP A 109 3.49 -17.22 -1.09
CA TRP A 109 3.57 -18.59 -0.59
C TRP A 109 3.64 -18.65 0.93
N ARG A 110 4.10 -17.58 1.56
CA ARG A 110 4.12 -17.37 2.99
C ARG A 110 3.72 -15.95 3.31
N ASN A 111 2.97 -15.78 4.38
CA ASN A 111 2.65 -14.46 4.91
C ASN A 111 3.66 -14.10 6.00
N PRO A 112 4.37 -12.97 5.89
CA PRO A 112 5.32 -12.58 6.92
C PRO A 112 4.60 -12.20 8.20
N ARG A 113 5.16 -12.64 9.34
CA ARG A 113 4.68 -12.22 10.66
C ARG A 113 4.99 -10.73 10.85
N PRO A 114 4.30 -10.05 11.78
CA PRO A 114 4.49 -8.61 12.00
C PRO A 114 5.95 -8.18 12.19
N GLU A 115 6.76 -8.98 12.88
CA GLU A 115 8.18 -8.70 13.04
C GLU A 115 8.93 -8.70 11.70
N MET A 116 8.63 -9.66 10.83
CA MET A 116 9.25 -9.73 9.50
C MET A 116 8.78 -8.59 8.60
N GLN A 117 7.50 -8.24 8.69
CA GLN A 117 6.95 -7.07 7.98
C GLN A 117 7.71 -5.80 8.37
N ARG A 118 7.93 -5.62 9.67
CA ARG A 118 8.67 -4.47 10.20
C ARG A 118 10.11 -4.46 9.69
N ARG A 119 10.79 -5.61 9.70
CA ARG A 119 12.17 -5.72 9.21
C ARG A 119 12.28 -5.37 7.74
N ILE A 120 11.32 -5.79 6.93
CA ILE A 120 11.29 -5.47 5.50
C ILE A 120 11.08 -3.96 5.30
N THR A 121 10.12 -3.38 5.99
CA THR A 121 9.87 -1.93 5.92
C THR A 121 11.09 -1.13 6.36
N GLU A 122 11.73 -1.52 7.46
CA GLU A 122 12.95 -0.87 7.95
C GLU A 122 14.11 -1.04 6.96
N GLY A 123 14.22 -2.20 6.32
CA GLY A 123 15.22 -2.45 5.28
C GLY A 123 15.03 -1.54 4.06
N ILE A 124 13.80 -1.34 3.63
CA ILE A 124 13.48 -0.42 2.55
C ILE A 124 13.86 1.02 2.94
N ARG A 125 13.55 1.43 4.17
CA ARG A 125 13.96 2.74 4.69
C ARG A 125 15.48 2.90 4.74
N ALA A 126 16.21 1.86 5.11
CA ALA A 126 17.66 1.87 5.12
C ALA A 126 18.23 2.08 3.71
N ILE A 127 17.65 1.43 2.71
CA ILE A 127 18.02 1.61 1.30
C ILE A 127 17.72 3.05 0.85
N ARG A 128 16.58 3.60 1.24
CA ARG A 128 16.22 5.00 0.98
C ARG A 128 17.29 5.96 1.52
N GLN A 129 17.78 5.72 2.74
CA GLN A 129 18.83 6.54 3.34
C GLN A 129 20.14 6.43 2.57
N LYS A 130 20.50 5.23 2.11
CA LYS A 130 21.68 5.02 1.28
C LYS A 130 21.57 5.76 -0.06
N LEU A 131 20.41 5.74 -0.68
CA LEU A 131 20.16 6.46 -1.92
C LEU A 131 20.24 7.97 -1.71
N ALA A 132 19.79 8.48 -0.57
CA ALA A 132 19.88 9.89 -0.23
C ALA A 132 21.34 10.38 -0.14
N VAL A 133 22.27 9.50 0.26
CA VAL A 133 23.71 9.85 0.33
C VAL A 133 24.29 10.13 -1.05
N ILE A 134 23.80 9.46 -2.09
CA ILE A 134 24.36 9.57 -3.45
C ILE A 134 23.50 10.42 -4.38
N SER A 135 22.38 10.90 -3.91
CA SER A 135 21.46 11.72 -4.71
C SER A 135 21.23 13.09 -4.09
#